data_58ab4afa521bfd87d9e8a4cd4f37d796
#
_entry.id   58ab4afa521bfd87d9e8a4cd4f37d796
#
_cell.length_a   1.000
_cell.length_b   1.000
_cell.length_c   1.000
_cell.angle_alpha   90.00
_cell.angle_beta   90.00
_cell.angle_gamma   90.00
#
_symmetry.space_group_name_H-M   'P 1'
#
loop_
_entity.id
_entity.type
_entity.pdbx_description
1 polymer ?
#
loop_
_entity_poly.entity_id
_entity_poly.type
_entity_poly.pdbx_seq_one_letter_code
_entity_poly.pdbx_strand_id
1 'polypeptide(L)'
;GLVVVPPGEVEAFLSPLDIEDLHGIGPVTAAELRGEGITTIGDLASADGDWLADRFGDRGRELSRRARGIDRRSVTPTGRPKSLSRESAFSETIEGFERKRESVRELAAAVADRARRKGAMYRTVGIKVVEPPFDINTRERSLSGPVDDPELLEAISIELLREFEETEVRKVGVRVSNLSFAEHDQARLDGWGGDGSNEHDRPLPAGLRGQTTLWEFAER
;
A
#
# COMPACT_ATOMS: atom_id res chain seq x y z
N GLY A 1 7.61 27.50 -12.95
CA GLY A 1 7.03 28.03 -14.17
C GLY A 1 5.87 27.14 -14.67
N LEU A 2 5.16 27.59 -15.67
CA LEU A 2 4.11 26.81 -16.35
C LEU A 2 4.61 26.48 -17.76
N VAL A 3 4.57 25.20 -18.13
CA VAL A 3 4.82 24.72 -19.49
C VAL A 3 3.54 24.07 -20.01
N VAL A 4 3.12 24.45 -21.22
CA VAL A 4 1.96 23.87 -21.87
C VAL A 4 2.48 23.17 -23.15
N VAL A 5 2.26 21.86 -23.24
CA VAL A 5 2.64 21.04 -24.39
C VAL A 5 1.36 20.68 -25.13
N PRO A 6 1.16 21.15 -26.37
CA PRO A 6 -0.02 20.81 -27.16
C PRO A 6 -0.09 19.31 -27.49
N PRO A 7 -1.30 18.78 -27.72
CA PRO A 7 -1.45 17.44 -28.29
C PRO A 7 -0.69 17.35 -29.63
N GLY A 8 0.10 16.30 -29.81
CA GLY A 8 0.95 16.10 -31.00
C GLY A 8 2.40 16.58 -30.86
N GLU A 9 2.71 17.40 -29.85
CA GLU A 9 4.09 17.84 -29.55
C GLU A 9 4.70 17.10 -28.35
N VAL A 10 3.92 16.22 -27.70
CA VAL A 10 4.33 15.54 -26.44
C VAL A 10 5.57 14.69 -26.65
N GLU A 11 5.64 13.91 -27.73
CA GLU A 11 6.81 13.06 -28.02
C GLU A 11 8.07 13.90 -28.28
N ALA A 12 7.96 14.95 -29.07
CA ALA A 12 9.06 15.86 -29.35
C ALA A 12 9.55 16.60 -28.07
N PHE A 13 8.62 16.93 -27.16
CA PHE A 13 8.94 17.55 -25.89
C PHE A 13 9.65 16.58 -24.94
N LEU A 14 9.20 15.32 -24.88
CA LEU A 14 9.77 14.31 -24.00
C LEU A 14 11.14 13.79 -24.50
N SER A 15 11.30 13.67 -25.81
CA SER A 15 12.44 13.01 -26.44
C SER A 15 13.82 13.46 -25.94
N PRO A 16 14.12 14.77 -25.75
CA PRO A 16 15.43 15.21 -25.31
C PRO A 16 15.67 15.10 -23.79
N LEU A 17 14.64 14.78 -23.01
CA LEU A 17 14.75 14.71 -21.54
C LEU A 17 15.52 13.46 -21.11
N ASP A 18 16.18 13.57 -19.95
CA ASP A 18 16.87 12.44 -19.34
C ASP A 18 15.91 11.29 -19.02
N ILE A 19 16.41 10.08 -19.09
CA ILE A 19 15.61 8.88 -18.84
C ILE A 19 14.99 8.84 -17.44
N GLU A 20 15.61 9.46 -16.45
CA GLU A 20 15.10 9.54 -15.07
C GLU A 20 13.92 10.52 -14.92
N ASP A 21 13.73 11.43 -15.86
CA ASP A 21 12.60 12.36 -15.86
C ASP A 21 11.27 11.64 -16.20
N LEU A 22 11.35 10.43 -16.78
CA LEU A 22 10.15 9.66 -17.09
C LEU A 22 9.57 9.03 -15.82
N HIS A 23 8.34 9.41 -15.49
CA HIS A 23 7.63 8.85 -14.34
C HIS A 23 7.62 7.31 -14.37
N GLY A 24 8.17 6.70 -13.33
CA GLY A 24 8.28 5.26 -13.19
C GLY A 24 9.69 4.73 -13.47
N ILE A 25 10.64 5.57 -13.83
CA ILE A 25 12.05 5.22 -13.91
C ILE A 25 12.77 5.84 -12.71
N GLY A 26 13.33 5.00 -11.86
CA GLY A 26 14.18 5.42 -10.75
C GLY A 26 15.64 5.06 -11.05
N PRO A 27 16.60 5.43 -10.16
CA PRO A 27 18.02 5.29 -10.39
C PRO A 27 18.47 3.89 -10.81
N VAL A 28 17.87 2.84 -10.24
CA VAL A 28 18.21 1.45 -10.57
C VAL A 28 17.81 1.11 -12.01
N THR A 29 16.58 1.43 -12.41
CA THR A 29 16.10 1.18 -13.77
C THR A 29 16.84 2.07 -14.78
N ALA A 30 17.12 3.31 -14.41
CA ALA A 30 17.90 4.22 -15.26
C ALA A 30 19.31 3.72 -15.51
N ALA A 31 20.01 3.22 -14.46
CA ALA A 31 21.35 2.64 -14.60
C ALA A 31 21.35 1.44 -15.54
N GLU A 32 20.33 0.59 -15.45
CA GLU A 32 20.17 -0.57 -16.31
C GLU A 32 19.93 -0.18 -17.78
N LEU A 33 19.03 0.78 -18.03
CA LEU A 33 18.75 1.31 -19.35
C LEU A 33 19.97 2.03 -19.97
N ARG A 34 20.71 2.80 -19.19
CA ARG A 34 21.95 3.44 -19.62
C ARG A 34 23.03 2.44 -19.99
N GLY A 35 23.09 1.29 -19.30
CA GLY A 35 23.97 0.18 -19.67
C GLY A 35 23.72 -0.36 -21.06
N GLU A 36 22.52 -0.23 -21.58
CA GLU A 36 22.10 -0.62 -22.93
C GLU A 36 22.11 0.57 -23.93
N GLY A 37 22.66 1.71 -23.52
CA GLY A 37 22.78 2.90 -24.37
C GLY A 37 21.51 3.76 -24.44
N ILE A 38 20.49 3.49 -23.62
CA ILE A 38 19.24 4.26 -23.53
C ILE A 38 19.43 5.32 -22.45
N THR A 39 19.65 6.55 -22.84
CA THR A 39 19.99 7.68 -21.95
C THR A 39 18.89 8.73 -21.88
N THR A 40 18.10 8.83 -22.92
CA THR A 40 17.00 9.79 -23.03
C THR A 40 15.65 9.09 -23.15
N ILE A 41 14.58 9.84 -22.95
CA ILE A 41 13.22 9.35 -23.16
C ILE A 41 13.01 9.03 -24.64
N GLY A 42 13.64 9.77 -25.57
CA GLY A 42 13.60 9.49 -27.01
C GLY A 42 14.30 8.19 -27.38
N ASP A 43 15.44 7.85 -26.74
CA ASP A 43 16.08 6.55 -26.93
C ASP A 43 15.12 5.42 -26.52
N LEU A 44 14.46 5.56 -25.37
CA LEU A 44 13.48 4.59 -24.88
C LEU A 44 12.25 4.47 -25.80
N ALA A 45 11.77 5.58 -26.35
CA ALA A 45 10.67 5.57 -27.30
C ALA A 45 11.00 4.81 -28.58
N SER A 46 12.29 4.83 -28.98
CA SER A 46 12.84 4.17 -30.17
C SER A 46 13.28 2.73 -29.91
N ALA A 47 13.42 2.33 -28.64
CA ALA A 47 13.86 0.98 -28.27
C ALA A 47 12.85 -0.10 -28.65
N ASP A 48 13.36 -1.31 -28.89
CA ASP A 48 12.55 -2.46 -29.22
C ASP A 48 11.60 -2.79 -28.06
N GLY A 49 10.30 -2.81 -28.38
CA GLY A 49 9.25 -3.05 -27.38
C GLY A 49 9.24 -4.47 -26.84
N ASP A 50 9.65 -5.45 -27.63
CA ASP A 50 9.70 -6.85 -27.22
C ASP A 50 10.89 -7.07 -26.29
N TRP A 51 12.05 -6.48 -26.58
CA TRP A 51 13.20 -6.47 -25.69
C TRP A 51 12.85 -5.81 -24.32
N LEU A 52 12.17 -4.66 -24.34
CA LEU A 52 11.73 -4.00 -23.11
C LEU A 52 10.74 -4.88 -22.33
N ALA A 53 9.88 -5.61 -23.01
CA ALA A 53 8.93 -6.51 -22.39
C ALA A 53 9.62 -7.74 -21.77
N ASP A 54 10.59 -8.30 -22.44
CA ASP A 54 11.38 -9.44 -21.95
C ASP A 54 12.20 -9.05 -20.71
N ARG A 55 12.75 -7.84 -20.71
CA ARG A 55 13.61 -7.35 -19.62
C ARG A 55 12.85 -6.87 -18.40
N PHE A 56 11.76 -6.12 -18.60
CA PHE A 56 10.98 -5.44 -17.55
C PHE A 56 9.53 -5.91 -17.43
N GLY A 57 9.12 -6.92 -18.19
CA GLY A 57 7.76 -7.44 -18.20
C GLY A 57 6.74 -6.41 -18.71
N ASP A 58 5.54 -6.42 -18.11
CA ASP A 58 4.47 -5.47 -18.45
C ASP A 58 4.87 -4.01 -18.20
N ARG A 59 5.78 -3.79 -17.24
CA ARG A 59 6.34 -2.46 -16.97
C ARG A 59 7.15 -1.94 -18.16
N GLY A 60 7.91 -2.79 -18.84
CA GLY A 60 8.66 -2.41 -20.06
C GLY A 60 7.74 -1.91 -21.18
N ARG A 61 6.63 -2.63 -21.41
CA ARG A 61 5.59 -2.19 -22.37
C ARG A 61 4.96 -0.85 -21.99
N GLU A 62 4.76 -0.63 -20.70
CA GLU A 62 4.20 0.61 -20.18
C GLU A 62 5.19 1.78 -20.34
N LEU A 63 6.45 1.58 -20.00
CA LEU A 63 7.51 2.58 -20.17
C LEU A 63 7.68 2.99 -21.62
N SER A 64 7.70 2.04 -22.57
CA SER A 64 7.75 2.33 -24.01
C SER A 64 6.58 3.20 -24.48
N ARG A 65 5.37 2.94 -23.99
CA ARG A 65 4.19 3.78 -24.32
C ARG A 65 4.30 5.18 -23.74
N ARG A 66 4.71 5.28 -22.47
CA ARG A 66 4.88 6.58 -21.78
C ARG A 66 5.96 7.44 -22.44
N ALA A 67 7.06 6.82 -22.89
CA ALA A 67 8.12 7.52 -23.60
C ALA A 67 7.62 8.18 -24.90
N ARG A 68 6.60 7.60 -25.54
CA ARG A 68 5.90 8.17 -26.71
C ARG A 68 4.75 9.11 -26.33
N GLY A 69 4.62 9.48 -25.07
CA GLY A 69 3.53 10.34 -24.58
C GLY A 69 2.16 9.66 -24.53
N ILE A 70 2.10 8.33 -24.58
CA ILE A 70 0.84 7.58 -24.59
C ILE A 70 0.53 7.09 -23.16
N ASP A 71 -0.45 7.69 -22.53
CA ASP A 71 -1.05 7.21 -21.28
C ASP A 71 -2.57 7.11 -21.45
N ARG A 72 -3.08 5.89 -21.44
CA ARG A 72 -4.51 5.60 -21.60
C ARG A 72 -5.25 5.40 -20.28
N ARG A 73 -4.57 5.62 -19.16
CA ARG A 73 -5.20 5.48 -17.85
C ARG A 73 -6.21 6.61 -17.65
N SER A 74 -7.40 6.24 -17.21
CA SER A 74 -8.37 7.23 -16.76
C SER A 74 -8.01 7.77 -15.40
N VAL A 75 -8.36 9.01 -15.12
CA VAL A 75 -8.29 9.58 -13.76
C VAL A 75 -9.40 8.94 -12.95
N THR A 76 -9.01 8.14 -11.97
CA THR A 76 -9.94 7.45 -11.07
C THR A 76 -9.70 7.88 -9.64
N PRO A 77 -10.73 7.94 -8.78
CA PRO A 77 -10.55 8.18 -7.36
C PRO A 77 -9.59 7.15 -6.75
N THR A 78 -8.79 7.59 -5.78
CA THR A 78 -7.89 6.70 -5.05
C THR A 78 -8.72 5.60 -4.37
N GLY A 79 -8.45 4.34 -4.71
CA GLY A 79 -9.09 3.19 -4.11
C GLY A 79 -8.77 3.03 -2.62
N ARG A 80 -9.31 1.98 -2.01
CA ARG A 80 -9.00 1.63 -0.62
C ARG A 80 -7.49 1.37 -0.47
N PRO A 81 -6.85 1.83 0.62
CA PRO A 81 -5.43 1.62 0.82
C PRO A 81 -5.12 0.12 0.97
N LYS A 82 -3.96 -0.32 0.48
CA LYS A 82 -3.47 -1.69 0.65
C LYS A 82 -2.72 -1.88 1.97
N SER A 83 -2.25 -0.79 2.55
CA SER A 83 -1.54 -0.76 3.84
C SER A 83 -1.72 0.58 4.53
N LEU A 84 -1.55 0.61 5.84
CA LEU A 84 -1.49 1.82 6.66
C LEU A 84 -0.18 1.78 7.45
N SER A 85 0.54 2.88 7.48
CA SER A 85 1.78 2.98 8.24
C SER A 85 1.94 4.37 8.85
N ARG A 86 2.76 4.42 9.88
CA ARG A 86 3.27 5.65 10.47
C ARG A 86 4.72 5.46 10.88
N GLU A 87 5.52 6.47 10.64
CA GLU A 87 6.95 6.48 10.94
C GLU A 87 7.29 7.72 11.77
N SER A 88 8.29 7.58 12.64
CA SER A 88 8.91 8.66 13.41
C SER A 88 10.40 8.66 13.16
N ALA A 89 10.94 9.82 12.80
CA ALA A 89 12.37 10.05 12.72
C ALA A 89 12.84 10.76 13.99
N PHE A 90 14.01 10.37 14.47
CA PHE A 90 14.62 10.99 15.65
C PHE A 90 15.59 12.09 15.21
N SER A 91 15.67 13.16 15.98
CA SER A 91 16.65 14.24 15.74
C SER A 91 18.10 13.74 15.91
N GLU A 92 18.28 12.79 16.81
CA GLU A 92 19.54 12.12 17.08
C GLU A 92 19.31 10.61 17.04
N THR A 93 20.38 9.84 16.79
CA THR A 93 20.33 8.38 16.83
C THR A 93 19.96 7.89 18.24
N ILE A 94 19.08 6.91 18.33
CA ILE A 94 18.65 6.30 19.60
C ILE A 94 19.30 4.92 19.73
N GLU A 95 19.96 4.68 20.86
CA GLU A 95 20.53 3.39 21.24
C GLU A 95 19.57 2.60 22.16
N GLY A 96 19.03 3.25 23.19
CA GLY A 96 18.26 2.58 24.24
C GLY A 96 16.95 1.94 23.75
N PHE A 97 16.72 0.66 24.11
CA PHE A 97 15.51 -0.10 23.74
C PHE A 97 14.22 0.53 24.23
N GLU A 98 14.20 1.05 25.45
CA GLU A 98 12.99 1.66 26.03
C GLU A 98 12.49 2.87 25.22
N ARG A 99 13.39 3.71 24.71
CA ARG A 99 13.01 4.84 23.86
C ARG A 99 12.45 4.37 22.51
N LYS A 100 13.06 3.31 21.92
CA LYS A 100 12.56 2.68 20.70
C LYS A 100 11.17 2.08 20.94
N ARG A 101 11.01 1.37 22.04
CA ARG A 101 9.75 0.73 22.46
C ARG A 101 8.64 1.74 22.65
N GLU A 102 8.90 2.85 23.35
CA GLU A 102 7.92 3.91 23.57
C GLU A 102 7.45 4.50 22.24
N SER A 103 8.39 4.82 21.33
CA SER A 103 8.06 5.33 20.01
C SER A 103 7.22 4.34 19.17
N VAL A 104 7.57 3.06 19.22
CA VAL A 104 6.81 2.01 18.52
C VAL A 104 5.40 1.87 19.10
N ARG A 105 5.23 1.99 20.42
CA ARG A 105 3.93 1.98 21.10
C ARG A 105 3.03 3.12 20.62
N GLU A 106 3.55 4.35 20.57
CA GLU A 106 2.81 5.51 20.07
C GLU A 106 2.42 5.34 18.61
N LEU A 107 3.34 4.80 17.77
CA LEU A 107 3.08 4.56 16.35
C LEU A 107 2.04 3.46 16.14
N ALA A 108 2.09 2.39 16.92
CA ALA A 108 1.12 1.29 16.87
C ALA A 108 -0.28 1.80 17.23
N ALA A 109 -0.42 2.58 18.30
CA ALA A 109 -1.68 3.21 18.66
C ALA A 109 -2.23 4.10 17.53
N ALA A 110 -1.39 4.94 16.94
CA ALA A 110 -1.79 5.83 15.85
C ALA A 110 -2.18 5.07 14.56
N VAL A 111 -1.54 3.93 14.28
CA VAL A 111 -1.90 3.07 13.14
C VAL A 111 -3.21 2.34 13.41
N ALA A 112 -3.41 1.81 14.62
CA ALA A 112 -4.65 1.17 15.03
C ALA A 112 -5.84 2.13 14.93
N ASP A 113 -5.71 3.34 15.47
CA ASP A 113 -6.73 4.38 15.34
C ASP A 113 -7.07 4.72 13.90
N ARG A 114 -6.05 4.79 13.04
CA ARG A 114 -6.25 5.06 11.62
C ARG A 114 -6.96 3.90 10.93
N ALA A 115 -6.63 2.64 11.26
CA ALA A 115 -7.30 1.46 10.75
C ALA A 115 -8.78 1.45 11.15
N ARG A 116 -9.09 1.66 12.43
CA ARG A 116 -10.47 1.76 12.93
C ARG A 116 -11.29 2.85 12.25
N ARG A 117 -10.73 4.07 12.13
CA ARG A 117 -11.43 5.15 11.41
C ARG A 117 -11.74 4.84 9.96
N LYS A 118 -11.01 3.91 9.33
CA LYS A 118 -11.24 3.46 7.96
C LYS A 118 -12.07 2.17 7.88
N GLY A 119 -12.48 1.60 9.00
CA GLY A 119 -13.16 0.30 9.04
C GLY A 119 -12.28 -0.82 8.49
N ALA A 120 -10.96 -0.72 8.65
CA ALA A 120 -9.99 -1.65 8.12
C ALA A 120 -9.53 -2.61 9.20
N MET A 121 -9.67 -3.91 8.93
CA MET A 121 -8.97 -4.99 9.64
C MET A 121 -7.67 -5.32 8.90
N TYR A 122 -6.68 -5.86 9.58
CA TYR A 122 -5.38 -6.17 9.00
C TYR A 122 -4.96 -7.60 9.34
N ARG A 123 -4.20 -8.19 8.43
CA ARG A 123 -3.66 -9.56 8.59
C ARG A 123 -2.14 -9.59 8.75
N THR A 124 -1.44 -8.52 8.44
CA THR A 124 0.02 -8.46 8.57
C THR A 124 0.43 -7.22 9.33
N VAL A 125 1.26 -7.41 10.35
CA VAL A 125 1.90 -6.37 11.15
C VAL A 125 3.37 -6.33 10.79
N GLY A 126 3.92 -5.15 10.58
CA GLY A 126 5.33 -4.96 10.28
C GLY A 126 5.92 -3.75 10.98
N ILE A 127 7.22 -3.81 11.19
CA ILE A 127 8.03 -2.67 11.59
C ILE A 127 9.06 -2.35 10.52
N LYS A 128 9.47 -1.10 10.51
CA LYS A 128 10.60 -0.58 9.75
C LYS A 128 11.56 0.08 10.72
N VAL A 129 12.81 -0.30 10.65
CA VAL A 129 13.91 0.30 11.40
C VAL A 129 14.92 0.84 10.41
N VAL A 130 15.34 2.09 10.61
CA VAL A 130 16.39 2.71 9.79
C VAL A 130 17.58 2.98 10.68
N GLU A 131 18.68 2.33 10.37
CA GLU A 131 19.98 2.44 11.03
C GLU A 131 20.85 3.49 10.35
N PRO A 132 21.83 4.08 11.04
CA PRO A 132 22.83 4.92 10.40
C PRO A 132 23.69 4.15 9.37
N PRO A 133 24.08 4.75 8.24
CA PRO A 133 23.66 6.09 7.77
C PRO A 133 22.25 6.13 7.18
N PHE A 134 21.70 5.05 6.60
CA PHE A 134 20.35 4.88 6.06
C PHE A 134 20.06 3.42 5.71
N ASP A 135 20.54 2.50 6.51
CA ASP A 135 20.25 1.08 6.31
C ASP A 135 18.81 0.78 6.75
N ILE A 136 18.02 0.25 5.82
CA ILE A 136 16.58 0.04 6.01
C ILE A 136 16.32 -1.44 6.24
N ASN A 137 15.86 -1.74 7.44
CA ASN A 137 15.44 -3.06 7.84
C ASN A 137 13.93 -3.12 8.05
N THR A 138 13.30 -4.19 7.56
CA THR A 138 11.87 -4.45 7.77
C THR A 138 11.67 -5.85 8.33
N ARG A 139 10.71 -5.98 9.25
CA ARG A 139 10.25 -7.27 9.77
C ARG A 139 8.74 -7.29 9.74
N GLU A 140 8.18 -8.40 9.37
CA GLU A 140 6.73 -8.56 9.28
C GLU A 140 6.28 -9.90 9.86
N ARG A 141 5.08 -9.91 10.45
CA ARG A 141 4.38 -11.11 10.90
C ARG A 141 2.97 -11.13 10.35
N SER A 142 2.60 -12.24 9.69
CA SER A 142 1.24 -12.48 9.24
C SER A 142 0.45 -13.29 10.27
N LEU A 143 -0.80 -12.93 10.44
CA LEU A 143 -1.77 -13.56 11.33
C LEU A 143 -2.61 -14.60 10.56
N SER A 144 -3.25 -15.51 11.28
CA SER A 144 -4.15 -16.52 10.69
C SER A 144 -5.39 -15.91 10.05
N GLY A 145 -5.87 -14.77 10.56
CA GLY A 145 -7.04 -14.04 10.06
C GLY A 145 -6.90 -12.52 10.23
N PRO A 146 -7.81 -11.76 9.62
CA PRO A 146 -7.87 -10.32 9.82
C PRO A 146 -8.29 -9.97 11.26
N VAL A 147 -7.68 -8.96 11.85
CA VAL A 147 -7.96 -8.46 13.20
C VAL A 147 -8.06 -6.93 13.23
N ASP A 148 -8.71 -6.41 14.26
CA ASP A 148 -8.77 -4.99 14.63
C ASP A 148 -8.46 -4.86 16.13
N ASP A 149 -7.29 -5.33 16.53
CA ASP A 149 -6.86 -5.39 17.92
C ASP A 149 -5.59 -4.55 18.13
N PRO A 150 -5.69 -3.38 18.80
CA PRO A 150 -4.55 -2.51 19.05
C PRO A 150 -3.51 -3.12 19.98
N GLU A 151 -3.94 -3.91 20.97
CA GLU A 151 -3.02 -4.53 21.93
C GLU A 151 -2.17 -5.59 21.24
N LEU A 152 -2.80 -6.38 20.37
CA LEU A 152 -2.09 -7.35 19.54
C LEU A 152 -1.14 -6.66 18.55
N LEU A 153 -1.55 -5.54 17.94
CA LEU A 153 -0.67 -4.75 17.07
C LEU A 153 0.57 -4.25 17.82
N GLU A 154 0.37 -3.67 19.01
CA GLU A 154 1.47 -3.20 19.86
C GLU A 154 2.40 -4.36 20.25
N ALA A 155 1.84 -5.44 20.77
CA ALA A 155 2.61 -6.60 21.21
C ALA A 155 3.49 -7.19 20.11
N ILE A 156 2.94 -7.39 18.90
CA ILE A 156 3.70 -7.90 17.75
C ILE A 156 4.76 -6.89 17.31
N SER A 157 4.43 -5.59 17.28
CA SER A 157 5.39 -4.56 16.87
C SER A 157 6.59 -4.49 17.83
N ILE A 158 6.35 -4.61 19.14
CA ILE A 158 7.42 -4.65 20.14
C ILE A 158 8.23 -5.94 20.04
N GLU A 159 7.58 -7.07 19.80
CA GLU A 159 8.29 -8.34 19.61
C GLU A 159 9.24 -8.30 18.41
N LEU A 160 8.78 -7.78 17.27
CA LEU A 160 9.60 -7.61 16.09
C LEU A 160 10.76 -6.61 16.32
N LEU A 161 10.53 -5.59 17.17
CA LEU A 161 11.55 -4.61 17.51
C LEU A 161 12.72 -5.22 18.31
N ARG A 162 12.52 -6.33 19.02
CA ARG A 162 13.57 -6.97 19.82
C ARG A 162 14.79 -7.39 19.04
N GLU A 163 14.63 -7.70 17.74
CA GLU A 163 15.78 -7.99 16.87
C GLU A 163 16.73 -6.80 16.74
N PHE A 164 16.27 -5.60 17.07
CA PHE A 164 17.00 -4.33 16.99
C PHE A 164 17.30 -3.72 18.37
N GLU A 165 17.32 -4.54 19.42
CA GLU A 165 17.50 -4.07 20.79
C GLU A 165 18.82 -3.31 20.97
N GLU A 166 19.91 -3.89 20.46
CA GLU A 166 21.27 -3.35 20.59
C GLU A 166 21.67 -2.42 19.43
N THR A 167 20.75 -2.13 18.52
CA THR A 167 21.04 -1.39 17.28
C THR A 167 20.81 0.11 17.48
N GLU A 168 21.66 0.95 16.91
CA GLU A 168 21.42 2.38 16.77
C GLU A 168 20.34 2.67 15.74
N VAL A 169 19.36 3.50 16.07
CA VAL A 169 18.20 3.73 15.22
C VAL A 169 17.96 5.22 14.98
N ARG A 170 17.82 5.62 13.72
CA ARG A 170 17.44 6.96 13.29
C ARG A 170 15.94 7.14 13.06
N LYS A 171 15.25 6.03 12.71
CA LYS A 171 13.83 6.08 12.38
C LYS A 171 13.19 4.74 12.68
N VAL A 172 12.00 4.78 13.22
CA VAL A 172 11.14 3.60 13.39
C VAL A 172 9.79 3.82 12.73
N GLY A 173 9.17 2.75 12.30
CA GLY A 173 7.83 2.78 11.72
C GLY A 173 7.05 1.53 12.06
N VAL A 174 5.73 1.69 12.15
CA VAL A 174 4.77 0.59 12.27
C VAL A 174 3.88 0.58 11.04
N ARG A 175 3.61 -0.59 10.52
CA ARG A 175 2.79 -0.81 9.32
C ARG A 175 1.82 -1.96 9.55
N VAL A 176 0.62 -1.81 9.02
CA VAL A 176 -0.32 -2.91 8.82
C VAL A 176 -0.64 -3.06 7.34
N SER A 177 -0.76 -4.29 6.87
CA SER A 177 -1.04 -4.60 5.48
C SER A 177 -1.96 -5.82 5.36
N ASN A 178 -2.26 -6.23 4.12
CA ASN A 178 -3.29 -7.22 3.84
C ASN A 178 -4.62 -6.82 4.50
N LEU A 179 -5.04 -5.58 4.17
CA LEU A 179 -6.23 -4.97 4.75
C LEU A 179 -7.50 -5.58 4.16
N SER A 180 -8.46 -5.88 5.04
CA SER A 180 -9.85 -6.16 4.69
C SER A 180 -10.73 -5.06 5.27
N PHE A 181 -11.77 -4.71 4.55
CA PHE A 181 -12.73 -3.69 4.96
C PHE A 181 -14.07 -4.38 5.10
N ALA A 182 -14.75 -4.18 6.23
CA ALA A 182 -16.14 -4.58 6.34
C ALA A 182 -16.90 -3.93 5.17
N GLU A 183 -17.48 -4.74 4.31
CA GLU A 183 -18.47 -4.24 3.37
C GLU A 183 -19.66 -3.79 4.22
N HIS A 184 -19.77 -2.49 4.39
CA HIS A 184 -21.07 -1.93 4.70
C HIS A 184 -21.87 -2.12 3.41
N ASP A 185 -22.60 -3.22 3.35
CA ASP A 185 -23.75 -3.36 2.50
C ASP A 185 -24.76 -2.32 3.01
N GLN A 186 -24.50 -1.08 2.60
CA GLN A 186 -25.51 -0.05 2.64
C GLN A 186 -26.46 -0.45 1.53
N ALA A 187 -27.43 -1.31 1.89
CA ALA A 187 -28.57 -1.58 1.05
C ALA A 187 -29.08 -0.22 0.59
N ARG A 188 -28.93 0.08 -0.70
CA ARG A 188 -29.52 1.26 -1.28
C ARG A 188 -31.00 1.15 -1.02
N LEU A 189 -31.53 2.11 -0.27
CA LEU A 189 -32.95 2.34 -0.07
C LEU A 189 -33.65 2.84 -1.35
N ASP A 190 -33.14 2.48 -2.51
CA ASP A 190 -33.70 2.85 -3.83
C ASP A 190 -34.98 2.05 -4.18
N GLY A 191 -35.51 1.27 -3.22
CA GLY A 191 -36.70 0.44 -3.41
C GLY A 191 -37.93 0.82 -2.57
N TRP A 192 -37.92 1.97 -1.90
CA TRP A 192 -39.11 2.39 -1.14
C TRP A 192 -39.96 3.39 -1.93
N GLY A 193 -40.52 2.90 -3.03
CA GLY A 193 -41.50 3.56 -3.86
C GLY A 193 -42.48 2.55 -4.45
N GLY A 194 -43.50 2.16 -3.70
CA GLY A 194 -44.81 1.66 -4.15
C GLY A 194 -44.80 0.32 -4.92
N ASP A 195 -45.20 -0.75 -4.31
CA ASP A 195 -46.46 -1.43 -4.59
C ASP A 195 -46.68 -2.54 -3.54
N GLY A 196 -47.85 -2.53 -2.94
CA GLY A 196 -48.22 -3.51 -1.93
C GLY A 196 -48.53 -4.88 -2.54
N SER A 197 -47.57 -5.78 -2.53
CA SER A 197 -47.83 -7.21 -2.63
C SER A 197 -46.98 -7.96 -1.63
N ASN A 198 -47.64 -8.61 -0.67
CA ASN A 198 -47.13 -9.55 0.29
C ASN A 198 -46.35 -10.68 -0.40
N GLU A 199 -45.04 -10.76 -0.17
CA GLU A 199 -44.30 -11.99 -0.40
C GLU A 199 -43.51 -12.35 0.87
N HIS A 200 -44.22 -12.93 1.81
CA HIS A 200 -43.67 -13.71 2.91
C HIS A 200 -43.44 -15.14 2.41
N ASP A 201 -42.48 -15.34 1.54
CA ASP A 201 -41.91 -16.69 1.33
C ASP A 201 -40.69 -16.61 0.41
N ARG A 202 -39.52 -16.25 0.97
CA ARG A 202 -38.24 -16.53 0.33
C ARG A 202 -37.41 -17.39 1.27
N PRO A 203 -37.01 -18.59 0.86
CA PRO A 203 -36.09 -19.39 1.66
C PRO A 203 -34.72 -18.74 1.75
N LEU A 204 -34.17 -18.68 2.97
CA LEU A 204 -32.82 -18.19 3.26
C LEU A 204 -31.77 -18.96 2.44
N PRO A 205 -30.73 -18.28 1.92
CA PRO A 205 -29.66 -18.92 1.17
C PRO A 205 -28.92 -19.96 2.02
N ALA A 206 -28.58 -21.09 1.41
CA ALA A 206 -28.08 -22.32 2.02
C ALA A 206 -26.67 -22.24 2.66
N GLY A 207 -26.22 -21.09 3.11
CA GLY A 207 -24.91 -20.88 3.74
C GLY A 207 -24.91 -20.57 5.25
N LEU A 208 -26.07 -20.37 5.87
CA LEU A 208 -26.17 -19.94 7.28
C LEU A 208 -26.64 -21.03 8.26
N ARG A 209 -26.54 -22.29 7.90
CA ARG A 209 -26.79 -23.37 8.85
C ARG A 209 -25.51 -23.71 9.60
N GLY A 210 -25.38 -23.23 10.83
CA GLY A 210 -24.30 -23.63 11.75
C GLY A 210 -23.63 -22.51 12.52
N GLN A 211 -24.15 -21.30 12.52
CA GLN A 211 -23.69 -20.27 13.44
C GLN A 211 -24.58 -20.26 14.67
N THR A 212 -24.02 -20.74 15.78
CA THR A 212 -24.61 -20.64 17.12
C THR A 212 -24.64 -19.17 17.50
N THR A 213 -25.81 -18.63 17.80
CA THR A 213 -25.96 -17.23 18.19
C THR A 213 -25.50 -17.03 19.63
N LEU A 214 -24.85 -15.88 19.89
CA LEU A 214 -24.16 -15.51 21.13
C LEU A 214 -25.01 -15.57 22.43
N TRP A 215 -26.28 -15.84 22.36
CA TRP A 215 -27.18 -15.88 23.51
C TRP A 215 -27.50 -17.32 24.02
N GLU A 216 -27.00 -18.34 23.36
CA GLU A 216 -27.06 -19.72 23.90
C GLU A 216 -26.00 -19.99 25.00
N PHE A 217 -25.13 -19.04 25.32
CA PHE A 217 -24.13 -19.15 26.39
C PHE A 217 -24.56 -18.58 27.72
N ALA A 218 -25.75 -18.03 27.87
CA ALA A 218 -26.19 -17.35 29.10
C ALA A 218 -27.02 -18.26 30.05
N GLU A 219 -27.20 -19.52 29.76
CA GLU A 219 -27.98 -20.47 30.59
C GLU A 219 -27.22 -21.77 30.91
N ARG A 220 -25.94 -21.65 31.32
CA ARG A 220 -25.28 -22.76 32.05
C ARG A 220 -24.37 -22.21 33.14
#